data_2c1c30735da4991854f48642cd8bab67
#
_entry.id   2c1c30735da4991854f48642cd8bab67
#
_cell.length_a   1.000
_cell.length_b   1.000
_cell.length_c   1.000
_cell.angle_alpha   90.00
_cell.angle_beta   90.00
_cell.angle_gamma   90.00
#
_symmetry.space_group_name_H-M   'P 1'
#
loop_
_entity.id
_entity.type
_entity.pdbx_description
1 polymer ?
#
loop_
_entity_poly.entity_id
_entity_poly.type
_entity_poly.pdbx_seq_one_letter_code
_entity_poly.pdbx_strand_id
1 'polypeptide(L)'
;ENTSARAVLKALHGNAAFVRASRTRWTLADREVFAYGGIAQELKNRVADAGGRVSVRALLDDMLDAFPDIKESSIRTYLATLAFVVEGGTVRCRRPEDPWPVIPSLNTVRGASHRSDGCVRITIPVTTQVLRGSGLFVEPPVAQAIGVAPGLSRDFETAHGPVPVAWDPAEPAAPNMGSVRQLAHAVDAELGDLLVLIFDPVVGTLRADGVEGKITG
;
A
#
# COMPACT_ATOMS: atom_id res chain seq x y z
N GLU A 1 35.66 -7.80 1.96
CA GLU A 1 34.70 -6.67 2.00
C GLU A 1 33.28 -7.25 1.90
N ASN A 2 32.53 -7.08 2.97
CA ASN A 2 31.18 -7.62 3.07
C ASN A 2 30.20 -6.61 2.46
N THR A 3 29.97 -6.72 1.14
CA THR A 3 29.02 -5.83 0.44
C THR A 3 27.60 -6.16 0.92
N SER A 4 26.89 -5.19 1.50
CA SER A 4 25.53 -5.43 2.00
C SER A 4 24.59 -5.78 0.85
N ALA A 5 23.62 -6.68 1.08
CA ALA A 5 22.59 -7.05 0.10
C ALA A 5 21.86 -5.82 -0.49
N ARG A 6 21.69 -4.76 0.31
CA ARG A 6 21.09 -3.49 -0.12
C ARG A 6 21.95 -2.75 -1.15
N ALA A 7 23.29 -2.79 -1.00
CA ALA A 7 24.20 -2.16 -1.96
C ALA A 7 24.19 -2.91 -3.30
N VAL A 8 24.15 -4.25 -3.26
CA VAL A 8 24.03 -5.10 -4.46
C VAL A 8 22.71 -4.79 -5.19
N LEU A 9 21.58 -4.77 -4.49
CA LEU A 9 20.28 -4.46 -5.08
C LEU A 9 20.27 -3.06 -5.72
N LYS A 10 20.83 -2.06 -5.04
CA LYS A 10 20.93 -0.70 -5.59
C LYS A 10 21.77 -0.65 -6.87
N ALA A 11 22.87 -1.41 -6.92
CA ALA A 11 23.72 -1.51 -8.11
C ALA A 11 23.00 -2.19 -9.27
N LEU A 12 22.24 -3.25 -9.01
CA LEU A 12 21.44 -3.95 -10.02
C LEU A 12 20.31 -3.07 -10.57
N HIS A 13 19.57 -2.35 -9.70
CA HIS A 13 18.53 -1.42 -10.11
C HIS A 13 19.03 -0.22 -10.92
N GLY A 14 20.27 0.23 -10.62
CA GLY A 14 20.87 1.38 -11.31
C GLY A 14 21.62 1.05 -12.60
N ASN A 15 21.66 -0.23 -13.02
CA ASN A 15 22.44 -0.67 -14.18
C ASN A 15 21.54 -1.28 -15.25
N ALA A 16 21.39 -0.58 -16.39
CA ALA A 16 20.57 -1.01 -17.53
C ALA A 16 20.97 -2.36 -18.15
N ALA A 17 22.17 -2.88 -17.84
CA ALA A 17 22.59 -4.21 -18.29
C ALA A 17 21.85 -5.36 -17.59
N PHE A 18 21.11 -5.07 -16.51
CA PHE A 18 20.37 -6.07 -15.75
C PHE A 18 18.88 -5.77 -15.75
N VAL A 19 18.07 -6.81 -15.94
CA VAL A 19 16.62 -6.79 -15.76
C VAL A 19 16.21 -7.78 -14.67
N ARG A 20 15.16 -7.45 -13.97
CA ARG A 20 14.62 -8.33 -12.93
C ARG A 20 13.83 -9.46 -13.60
N ALA A 21 14.21 -10.69 -13.36
CA ALA A 21 13.59 -11.89 -13.95
C ALA A 21 12.53 -12.53 -13.02
N SER A 22 12.64 -12.33 -11.69
CA SER A 22 11.65 -12.75 -10.70
C SER A 22 11.75 -11.89 -9.43
N ARG A 23 11.03 -12.25 -8.37
CA ARG A 23 11.09 -11.53 -7.08
C ARG A 23 12.52 -11.38 -6.56
N THR A 24 13.35 -12.41 -6.73
CA THR A 24 14.71 -12.49 -6.15
C THR A 24 15.81 -12.64 -7.19
N ARG A 25 15.47 -12.82 -8.47
CA ARG A 25 16.42 -13.13 -9.55
C ARG A 25 16.60 -11.95 -10.50
N TRP A 26 17.83 -11.75 -10.94
CA TRP A 26 18.22 -10.78 -11.97
C TRP A 26 18.91 -11.50 -13.11
N THR A 27 18.77 -11.00 -14.32
CA THR A 27 19.42 -11.51 -15.52
C THR A 27 19.98 -10.36 -16.35
N LEU A 28 20.80 -10.66 -17.34
CA LEU A 28 21.28 -9.67 -18.30
C LEU A 28 20.14 -9.23 -19.24
N ALA A 29 20.11 -7.97 -19.57
CA ALA A 29 19.06 -7.37 -20.41
C ALA A 29 19.09 -7.86 -21.87
N ASP A 30 20.21 -8.44 -22.33
CA ASP A 30 20.38 -9.02 -23.66
C ASP A 30 19.79 -10.43 -23.81
N ARG A 31 19.32 -11.03 -22.71
CA ARG A 31 18.58 -12.29 -22.74
C ARG A 31 17.10 -12.02 -22.97
N GLU A 32 16.44 -12.84 -23.80
CA GLU A 32 14.99 -12.84 -23.98
C GLU A 32 14.28 -13.30 -22.71
N VAL A 33 14.22 -12.40 -21.70
CA VAL A 33 13.51 -12.62 -20.45
C VAL A 33 12.58 -11.45 -20.22
N PHE A 34 11.30 -11.73 -20.03
CA PHE A 34 10.33 -10.70 -19.63
C PHE A 34 10.72 -10.10 -18.29
N ALA A 35 10.82 -8.78 -18.24
CA ALA A 35 11.09 -8.07 -16.99
C ALA A 35 9.97 -8.31 -15.98
N TYR A 36 10.30 -8.86 -14.81
CA TYR A 36 9.34 -9.08 -13.73
C TYR A 36 8.87 -7.75 -13.12
N GLY A 37 7.64 -7.39 -13.40
CA GLY A 37 7.00 -6.14 -12.93
C GLY A 37 6.41 -6.22 -11.51
N GLY A 38 6.54 -7.36 -10.84
CA GLY A 38 5.89 -7.65 -9.56
C GLY A 38 4.61 -8.47 -9.73
N ILE A 39 4.13 -9.05 -8.63
CA ILE A 39 2.99 -10.01 -8.65
C ILE A 39 1.76 -9.38 -9.31
N ALA A 40 1.39 -8.15 -8.95
CA ALA A 40 0.21 -7.49 -9.50
C ALA A 40 0.29 -7.33 -11.03
N GLN A 41 1.45 -6.91 -11.55
CA GLN A 41 1.64 -6.73 -12.99
C GLN A 41 1.61 -8.05 -13.73
N GLU A 42 2.26 -9.10 -13.18
CA GLU A 42 2.24 -10.43 -13.78
C GLU A 42 0.84 -11.02 -13.83
N LEU A 43 0.04 -10.83 -12.78
CA LEU A 43 -1.37 -11.24 -12.79
C LEU A 43 -2.18 -10.51 -13.85
N LYS A 44 -1.98 -9.18 -13.99
CA LYS A 44 -2.67 -8.38 -15.04
C LYS A 44 -2.30 -8.85 -16.44
N ASN A 45 -1.02 -9.11 -16.69
CA ASN A 45 -0.53 -9.60 -17.99
C ASN A 45 -1.21 -10.92 -18.35
N ARG A 46 -1.21 -11.91 -17.45
CA ARG A 46 -1.81 -13.24 -17.69
C ARG A 46 -3.32 -13.17 -17.87
N VAL A 47 -4.00 -12.34 -17.13
CA VAL A 47 -5.44 -12.10 -17.35
C VAL A 47 -5.69 -11.51 -18.73
N ALA A 48 -4.85 -10.58 -19.20
CA ALA A 48 -4.95 -9.99 -20.53
C ALA A 48 -4.68 -11.03 -21.63
N ASP A 49 -3.61 -11.82 -21.51
CA ASP A 49 -3.21 -12.88 -22.44
C ASP A 49 -4.28 -13.98 -22.56
N ALA A 50 -5.01 -14.24 -21.47
CA ALA A 50 -6.15 -15.15 -21.46
C ALA A 50 -7.47 -14.55 -22.01
N GLY A 51 -7.40 -13.40 -22.69
CA GLY A 51 -8.59 -12.74 -23.25
C GLY A 51 -9.42 -11.96 -22.22
N GLY A 52 -8.80 -11.53 -21.11
CA GLY A 52 -9.40 -10.67 -20.09
C GLY A 52 -10.11 -11.40 -18.95
N ARG A 53 -10.20 -12.73 -18.99
CA ARG A 53 -10.78 -13.55 -17.92
C ARG A 53 -10.12 -14.93 -17.88
N VAL A 54 -9.79 -15.41 -16.68
CA VAL A 54 -9.14 -16.71 -16.47
C VAL A 54 -9.62 -17.35 -15.17
N SER A 55 -9.58 -18.69 -15.06
CA SER A 55 -9.86 -19.35 -13.79
C SER A 55 -8.79 -19.02 -12.75
N VAL A 56 -9.20 -18.79 -11.51
CA VAL A 56 -8.25 -18.54 -10.39
C VAL A 56 -7.24 -19.68 -10.26
N ARG A 57 -7.71 -20.92 -10.43
CA ARG A 57 -6.84 -22.11 -10.34
C ARG A 57 -5.78 -22.12 -11.43
N ALA A 58 -6.17 -21.94 -12.70
CA ALA A 58 -5.22 -21.93 -13.82
C ALA A 58 -4.20 -20.79 -13.68
N LEU A 59 -4.64 -19.61 -13.20
CA LEU A 59 -3.76 -18.48 -12.95
C LEU A 59 -2.76 -18.75 -11.81
N LEU A 60 -3.21 -19.42 -10.75
CA LEU A 60 -2.33 -19.83 -9.65
C LEU A 60 -1.28 -20.84 -10.11
N ASP A 61 -1.70 -21.88 -10.84
CA ASP A 61 -0.82 -22.91 -11.34
C ASP A 61 0.25 -22.31 -12.27
N ASP A 62 -0.14 -21.46 -13.22
CA ASP A 62 0.77 -20.78 -14.14
C ASP A 62 1.74 -19.81 -13.43
N MET A 63 1.26 -19.05 -12.43
CA MET A 63 2.11 -18.16 -11.65
C MET A 63 3.14 -18.90 -10.80
N LEU A 64 2.77 -20.04 -10.20
CA LEU A 64 3.68 -20.85 -9.38
C LEU A 64 4.71 -21.58 -10.24
N ASP A 65 4.33 -22.05 -11.42
CA ASP A 65 5.25 -22.66 -12.38
C ASP A 65 6.26 -21.66 -12.93
N ALA A 66 5.79 -20.45 -13.28
CA ALA A 66 6.66 -19.40 -13.82
C ALA A 66 7.59 -18.77 -12.75
N PHE A 67 7.11 -18.67 -11.49
CA PHE A 67 7.81 -17.98 -10.39
C PHE A 67 7.86 -18.85 -9.12
N PRO A 68 8.73 -19.86 -9.06
CA PRO A 68 8.80 -20.78 -7.92
C PRO A 68 9.17 -20.13 -6.57
N ASP A 69 9.67 -18.89 -6.61
CA ASP A 69 10.01 -18.08 -5.42
C ASP A 69 8.81 -17.27 -4.85
N ILE A 70 7.64 -17.39 -5.48
CA ILE A 70 6.38 -16.76 -5.02
C ILE A 70 5.54 -17.81 -4.28
N LYS A 71 4.93 -17.39 -3.16
CA LYS A 71 3.99 -18.26 -2.43
C LYS A 71 2.58 -18.04 -2.95
N GLU A 72 1.78 -19.12 -3.01
CA GLU A 72 0.37 -19.06 -3.36
C GLU A 72 -0.40 -18.03 -2.51
N SER A 73 -0.13 -17.97 -1.21
CA SER A 73 -0.74 -16.98 -0.30
C SER A 73 -0.49 -15.54 -0.75
N SER A 74 0.70 -15.23 -1.28
CA SER A 74 1.01 -13.91 -1.80
C SER A 74 0.17 -13.61 -3.05
N ILE A 75 0.05 -14.58 -3.98
CA ILE A 75 -0.77 -14.41 -5.18
C ILE A 75 -2.23 -14.15 -4.79
N ARG A 76 -2.78 -14.95 -3.87
CA ARG A 76 -4.15 -14.77 -3.36
C ARG A 76 -4.37 -13.42 -2.70
N THR A 77 -3.39 -12.91 -1.97
CA THR A 77 -3.43 -11.57 -1.37
C THR A 77 -3.55 -10.49 -2.45
N TYR A 78 -2.79 -10.59 -3.54
CA TYR A 78 -2.91 -9.66 -4.66
C TYR A 78 -4.24 -9.81 -5.42
N LEU A 79 -4.75 -11.03 -5.61
CA LEU A 79 -6.07 -11.25 -6.23
C LEU A 79 -7.23 -10.69 -5.40
N ALA A 80 -7.05 -10.53 -4.10
CA ALA A 80 -8.03 -9.91 -3.20
C ALA A 80 -7.97 -8.36 -3.22
N THR A 81 -7.01 -7.76 -3.94
CA THR A 81 -6.93 -6.29 -4.08
C THR A 81 -8.03 -5.74 -4.98
N LEU A 82 -8.22 -4.43 -4.92
CA LEU A 82 -9.23 -3.73 -5.74
C LEU A 82 -8.93 -3.74 -7.25
N ALA A 83 -7.71 -4.10 -7.66
CA ALA A 83 -7.35 -4.21 -9.08
C ALA A 83 -8.04 -5.36 -9.80
N PHE A 84 -8.54 -6.33 -9.06
CA PHE A 84 -9.16 -7.55 -9.62
C PHE A 84 -10.61 -7.69 -9.17
N VAL A 85 -11.38 -8.40 -9.99
CA VAL A 85 -12.74 -8.85 -9.68
C VAL A 85 -12.75 -10.37 -9.80
N VAL A 86 -13.05 -11.05 -8.68
CA VAL A 86 -13.11 -12.51 -8.60
C VAL A 86 -14.56 -12.93 -8.42
N GLU A 87 -15.10 -13.66 -9.39
CA GLU A 87 -16.49 -14.12 -9.41
C GLU A 87 -16.59 -15.54 -9.94
N GLY A 88 -17.30 -16.41 -9.25
CA GLY A 88 -17.53 -17.78 -9.70
C GLY A 88 -16.26 -18.58 -10.00
N GLY A 89 -15.18 -18.36 -9.23
CA GLY A 89 -13.88 -19.04 -9.45
C GLY A 89 -13.09 -18.51 -10.64
N THR A 90 -13.52 -17.44 -11.29
CA THR A 90 -12.80 -16.74 -12.35
C THR A 90 -12.36 -15.36 -11.89
N VAL A 91 -11.27 -14.85 -12.48
CA VAL A 91 -10.73 -13.52 -12.20
C VAL A 91 -10.60 -12.72 -13.50
N ARG A 92 -10.85 -11.44 -13.39
CA ARG A 92 -10.56 -10.42 -14.40
C ARG A 92 -9.96 -9.17 -13.76
N CYS A 93 -9.32 -8.33 -14.54
CA CYS A 93 -8.95 -6.99 -14.08
C CYS A 93 -10.22 -6.14 -13.87
N ARG A 94 -10.20 -5.27 -12.85
CA ARG A 94 -11.24 -4.26 -12.66
C ARG A 94 -11.21 -3.27 -13.81
N ARG A 95 -12.38 -2.89 -14.31
CA ARG A 95 -12.56 -1.89 -15.37
C ARG A 95 -12.94 -0.54 -14.75
N PRO A 96 -12.77 0.56 -15.46
CA PRO A 96 -13.16 1.89 -14.98
C PRO A 96 -14.66 2.00 -14.62
N GLU A 97 -15.51 1.27 -15.33
CA GLU A 97 -16.96 1.23 -15.13
C GLU A 97 -17.42 0.34 -13.96
N ASP A 98 -16.54 -0.53 -13.45
CA ASP A 98 -16.89 -1.39 -12.30
C ASP A 98 -17.06 -0.54 -11.03
N PRO A 99 -18.14 -0.71 -10.28
CA PRO A 99 -18.31 0.01 -9.04
C PRO A 99 -17.25 -0.40 -8.01
N TRP A 100 -16.76 0.57 -7.25
CA TRP A 100 -15.93 0.27 -6.10
C TRP A 100 -16.76 -0.41 -5.01
N PRO A 101 -16.16 -1.30 -4.20
CA PRO A 101 -16.82 -1.85 -3.03
C PRO A 101 -17.34 -0.73 -2.12
N VAL A 102 -18.46 -0.97 -1.47
CA VAL A 102 -18.98 -0.05 -0.45
C VAL A 102 -18.00 0.01 0.72
N ILE A 103 -17.47 1.19 0.97
CA ILE A 103 -16.57 1.44 2.10
C ILE A 103 -17.43 1.76 3.33
N PRO A 104 -17.21 1.09 4.46
CA PRO A 104 -17.90 1.39 5.71
C PRO A 104 -17.71 2.85 6.13
N SER A 105 -18.58 3.35 6.98
CA SER A 105 -18.44 4.71 7.50
C SER A 105 -17.29 4.82 8.51
N LEU A 106 -16.75 6.05 8.69
CA LEU A 106 -15.58 6.31 9.56
C LEU A 106 -15.78 5.82 11.00
N ASN A 107 -16.99 5.87 11.53
CA ASN A 107 -17.30 5.43 12.90
C ASN A 107 -17.13 3.92 13.15
N THR A 108 -16.91 3.12 12.13
CA THR A 108 -16.54 1.69 12.26
C THR A 108 -15.06 1.51 12.63
N VAL A 109 -14.24 2.55 12.47
CA VAL A 109 -12.81 2.51 12.77
C VAL A 109 -12.56 3.00 14.19
N ARG A 110 -11.98 2.12 15.01
CA ARG A 110 -11.61 2.47 16.38
C ARG A 110 -10.57 3.59 16.41
N GLY A 111 -10.81 4.63 17.19
CA GLY A 111 -9.90 5.78 17.31
C GLY A 111 -10.02 6.77 16.15
N ALA A 112 -11.02 6.64 15.27
CA ALA A 112 -11.30 7.62 14.22
C ALA A 112 -12.67 8.29 14.44
N SER A 113 -12.75 9.58 14.12
CA SER A 113 -14.00 10.35 14.26
C SER A 113 -13.99 11.62 13.40
N HIS A 114 -15.17 12.05 12.98
CA HIS A 114 -15.37 13.41 12.51
C HIS A 114 -15.43 14.38 13.68
N ARG A 115 -14.78 15.51 13.52
CA ARG A 115 -14.88 16.64 14.45
C ARG A 115 -15.96 17.62 13.97
N SER A 116 -16.44 18.47 14.90
CA SER A 116 -17.43 19.50 14.58
C SER A 116 -16.94 20.57 13.61
N ASP A 117 -15.63 20.73 13.48
CA ASP A 117 -14.96 21.66 12.55
C ASP A 117 -14.77 21.08 11.14
N GLY A 118 -15.28 19.87 10.87
CA GLY A 118 -15.14 19.18 9.58
C GLY A 118 -13.83 18.39 9.42
N CYS A 119 -12.92 18.48 10.39
CA CYS A 119 -11.69 17.71 10.39
C CYS A 119 -11.95 16.23 10.70
N VAL A 120 -11.01 15.38 10.32
CA VAL A 120 -10.97 13.96 10.66
C VAL A 120 -9.87 13.72 11.67
N ARG A 121 -10.24 13.20 12.83
CA ARG A 121 -9.33 12.80 13.88
C ARG A 121 -9.09 11.30 13.78
N ILE A 122 -7.81 10.88 13.87
CA ILE A 122 -7.44 9.48 14.04
C ILE A 122 -6.41 9.33 15.14
N THR A 123 -6.40 8.15 15.74
CA THR A 123 -5.40 7.77 16.74
C THR A 123 -4.65 6.56 16.23
N ILE A 124 -3.33 6.66 16.15
CA ILE A 124 -2.45 5.58 15.67
C ILE A 124 -1.43 5.18 16.74
N PRO A 125 -1.07 3.88 16.83
CA PRO A 125 -0.01 3.44 17.73
C PRO A 125 1.35 3.91 17.26
N VAL A 126 2.15 4.46 18.16
CA VAL A 126 3.56 4.78 17.91
C VAL A 126 4.38 3.50 18.00
N THR A 127 4.69 2.95 16.85
CA THR A 127 5.50 1.74 16.71
C THR A 127 6.94 2.07 16.31
N THR A 128 7.82 1.08 16.37
CA THR A 128 9.19 1.21 15.83
C THR A 128 9.19 1.62 14.36
N GLN A 129 8.18 1.22 13.58
CA GLN A 129 8.05 1.61 12.17
C GLN A 129 7.75 3.10 12.03
N VAL A 130 6.83 3.65 12.84
CA VAL A 130 6.54 5.10 12.89
C VAL A 130 7.80 5.89 13.21
N LEU A 131 8.52 5.50 14.27
CA LEU A 131 9.74 6.19 14.71
C LEU A 131 10.91 6.07 13.72
N ARG A 132 10.94 5.02 12.89
CA ARG A 132 11.90 4.87 11.79
C ARG A 132 11.52 5.64 10.53
N GLY A 133 10.30 6.17 10.46
CA GLY A 133 9.79 6.90 9.31
C GLY A 133 9.27 6.01 8.18
N SER A 134 8.83 4.80 8.50
CA SER A 134 8.11 3.95 7.53
C SER A 134 6.72 4.52 7.26
N GLY A 135 6.22 4.28 6.05
CA GLY A 135 4.80 4.52 5.73
C GLY A 135 3.88 3.61 6.55
N LEU A 136 2.62 4.01 6.65
CA LEU A 136 1.60 3.36 7.46
C LEU A 136 0.40 2.96 6.61
N PHE A 137 -0.18 1.81 6.93
CA PHE A 137 -1.52 1.47 6.45
C PHE A 137 -2.54 2.43 7.07
N VAL A 138 -3.50 2.86 6.25
CA VAL A 138 -4.65 3.69 6.65
C VAL A 138 -5.91 2.89 6.39
N GLU A 139 -6.79 2.81 7.37
CA GLU A 139 -8.08 2.13 7.18
C GLU A 139 -8.87 2.77 6.02
N PRO A 140 -9.48 1.98 5.11
CA PRO A 140 -10.27 2.49 3.98
C PRO A 140 -11.31 3.56 4.35
N PRO A 141 -12.07 3.43 5.46
CA PRO A 141 -13.00 4.47 5.89
C PRO A 141 -12.33 5.80 6.24
N VAL A 142 -11.10 5.76 6.78
CA VAL A 142 -10.31 6.97 7.08
C VAL A 142 -9.88 7.63 5.78
N ALA A 143 -9.30 6.86 4.84
CA ALA A 143 -8.88 7.39 3.54
C ALA A 143 -10.04 8.06 2.81
N GLN A 144 -11.23 7.43 2.79
CA GLN A 144 -12.43 8.01 2.19
C GLN A 144 -12.85 9.30 2.91
N ALA A 145 -12.83 9.32 4.24
CA ALA A 145 -13.24 10.50 5.02
C ALA A 145 -12.33 11.72 4.79
N ILE A 146 -11.05 11.49 4.47
CA ILE A 146 -10.10 12.55 4.12
C ILE A 146 -10.03 12.85 2.62
N GLY A 147 -10.94 12.27 1.83
CA GLY A 147 -11.07 12.53 0.39
C GLY A 147 -10.12 11.74 -0.51
N VAL A 148 -9.60 10.61 -0.04
CA VAL A 148 -8.76 9.70 -0.84
C VAL A 148 -9.56 8.45 -1.19
N ALA A 149 -9.96 8.34 -2.46
CA ALA A 149 -10.66 7.17 -3.01
C ALA A 149 -9.69 6.20 -3.71
N PRO A 150 -10.10 4.95 -4.02
CA PRO A 150 -9.28 4.02 -4.79
C PRO A 150 -8.80 4.63 -6.12
N GLY A 151 -7.52 4.50 -6.40
CA GLY A 151 -6.86 5.10 -7.57
C GLY A 151 -6.41 6.54 -7.38
N LEU A 152 -6.68 7.17 -6.24
CA LEU A 152 -6.27 8.53 -5.95
C LEU A 152 -5.14 8.60 -4.95
N SER A 153 -4.41 9.72 -5.01
CA SER A 153 -3.46 10.13 -3.99
C SER A 153 -3.67 11.60 -3.65
N ARG A 154 -3.33 11.98 -2.43
CA ARG A 154 -3.42 13.35 -1.95
C ARG A 154 -2.29 13.63 -0.98
N ASP A 155 -1.63 14.78 -1.14
CA ASP A 155 -0.66 15.28 -0.18
C ASP A 155 -1.37 16.16 0.87
N PHE A 156 -0.99 15.95 2.13
CA PHE A 156 -1.44 16.76 3.25
C PHE A 156 -0.26 17.57 3.77
N GLU A 157 -0.38 18.89 3.72
CA GLU A 157 0.68 19.78 4.18
C GLU A 157 0.83 19.72 5.70
N THR A 158 2.07 19.66 6.15
CA THR A 158 2.44 19.74 7.59
C THR A 158 3.51 20.78 7.82
N ALA A 159 3.80 21.12 9.08
CA ALA A 159 4.93 21.98 9.45
C ALA A 159 6.30 21.40 9.02
N HIS A 160 6.36 20.13 8.62
CA HIS A 160 7.59 19.40 8.28
C HIS A 160 7.63 18.92 6.82
N GLY A 161 6.76 19.45 5.96
CA GLY A 161 6.59 19.06 4.58
C GLY A 161 5.37 18.15 4.36
N PRO A 162 5.04 17.82 3.11
CA PRO A 162 3.84 17.07 2.77
C PRO A 162 3.94 15.61 3.20
N VAL A 163 2.80 15.06 3.63
CA VAL A 163 2.61 13.64 3.90
C VAL A 163 1.61 13.09 2.87
N PRO A 164 2.07 12.26 1.93
CA PRO A 164 1.18 11.67 0.94
C PRO A 164 0.28 10.61 1.57
N VAL A 165 -0.98 10.58 1.14
CA VAL A 165 -1.90 9.46 1.36
C VAL A 165 -2.31 8.94 -0.02
N ALA A 166 -2.07 7.66 -0.30
CA ALA A 166 -2.32 7.06 -1.59
C ALA A 166 -3.12 5.76 -1.46
N TRP A 167 -4.03 5.54 -2.40
CA TRP A 167 -4.79 4.31 -2.50
C TRP A 167 -4.58 3.65 -3.86
N ASP A 168 -3.48 2.91 -4.02
CA ASP A 168 -3.28 2.09 -5.21
C ASP A 168 -4.17 0.84 -5.14
N PRO A 169 -5.12 0.67 -6.07
CA PRO A 169 -6.00 -0.51 -6.09
C PRO A 169 -5.27 -1.85 -6.25
N ALA A 170 -4.03 -1.85 -6.74
CA ALA A 170 -3.23 -3.06 -6.94
C ALA A 170 -2.31 -3.38 -5.75
N GLU A 171 -2.24 -2.51 -4.75
CA GLU A 171 -1.37 -2.69 -3.59
C GLU A 171 -2.15 -3.30 -2.42
N PRO A 172 -1.75 -4.49 -1.91
CA PRO A 172 -2.44 -5.13 -0.79
C PRO A 172 -2.44 -4.32 0.51
N ALA A 173 -1.44 -3.47 0.70
CA ALA A 173 -1.30 -2.61 1.88
C ALA A 173 -1.85 -1.19 1.66
N ALA A 174 -2.74 -1.01 0.67
CA ALA A 174 -3.39 0.27 0.43
C ALA A 174 -4.79 0.32 1.08
N PRO A 175 -5.25 1.51 1.49
CA PRO A 175 -4.57 2.82 1.43
C PRO A 175 -3.35 2.92 2.34
N ASN A 176 -2.38 3.72 1.94
CA ASN A 176 -1.20 3.98 2.76
C ASN A 176 -0.93 5.47 2.91
N MET A 177 -0.27 5.82 3.99
CA MET A 177 0.15 7.18 4.32
C MET A 177 1.68 7.20 4.43
N GLY A 178 2.28 8.27 3.98
CA GLY A 178 3.71 8.53 4.15
C GLY A 178 4.15 8.60 5.60
N SER A 179 5.43 8.93 5.81
CA SER A 179 6.00 8.99 7.15
C SER A 179 5.41 10.12 7.98
N VAL A 180 4.94 9.80 9.17
CA VAL A 180 4.51 10.77 10.20
C VAL A 180 5.54 10.91 11.33
N ARG A 181 6.78 10.46 11.11
CA ARG A 181 7.85 10.50 12.10
C ARG A 181 8.05 11.89 12.68
N GLN A 182 8.12 12.92 11.83
CA GLN A 182 8.36 14.29 12.26
C GLN A 182 7.19 14.84 13.11
N LEU A 183 5.96 14.44 12.77
CA LEU A 183 4.78 14.78 13.57
C LEU A 183 4.81 14.11 14.95
N ALA A 184 5.24 12.84 15.01
CA ALA A 184 5.41 12.13 16.28
C ALA A 184 6.48 12.80 17.15
N HIS A 185 7.63 13.17 16.58
CA HIS A 185 8.69 13.88 17.29
C HIS A 185 8.26 15.27 17.76
N ALA A 186 7.45 16.00 16.99
CA ALA A 186 7.00 17.34 17.35
C ALA A 186 6.09 17.37 18.61
N VAL A 187 5.56 16.23 19.01
CA VAL A 187 4.73 16.07 20.25
C VAL A 187 5.38 15.14 21.27
N ASP A 188 6.69 14.89 21.13
CA ASP A 188 7.49 14.04 22.02
C ASP A 188 6.88 12.62 22.23
N ALA A 189 6.29 12.06 21.16
CA ALA A 189 5.66 10.76 21.21
C ALA A 189 6.70 9.62 21.32
N GLU A 190 6.48 8.73 22.28
CA GLU A 190 7.34 7.57 22.56
C GLU A 190 6.75 6.27 22.03
N LEU A 191 7.57 5.22 22.01
CA LEU A 191 7.13 3.87 21.65
C LEU A 191 6.00 3.40 22.59
N GLY A 192 4.88 2.98 21.99
CA GLY A 192 3.69 2.51 22.68
C GLY A 192 2.65 3.60 22.96
N ASP A 193 2.96 4.87 22.73
CA ASP A 193 1.97 5.93 22.82
C ASP A 193 0.93 5.84 21.69
N LEU A 194 -0.20 6.50 21.90
CA LEU A 194 -1.23 6.69 20.87
C LEU A 194 -1.14 8.12 20.34
N LEU A 195 -0.57 8.26 19.14
CA LEU A 195 -0.44 9.56 18.45
C LEU A 195 -1.78 9.99 17.86
N VAL A 196 -2.23 11.19 18.21
CA VAL A 196 -3.44 11.82 17.65
C VAL A 196 -3.07 12.64 16.44
N LEU A 197 -3.68 12.32 15.31
CA LEU A 197 -3.52 13.03 14.04
C LEU A 197 -4.85 13.68 13.64
N ILE A 198 -4.79 14.92 13.18
CA ILE A 198 -5.92 15.68 12.69
C ILE A 198 -5.69 16.04 11.23
N PHE A 199 -6.55 15.53 10.37
CA PHE A 199 -6.63 15.91 8.95
C PHE A 199 -7.70 16.98 8.76
N ASP A 200 -7.35 18.02 8.04
CA ASP A 200 -8.33 18.94 7.44
C ASP A 200 -8.49 18.59 5.95
N PRO A 201 -9.56 17.90 5.56
CA PRO A 201 -9.74 17.50 4.17
C PRO A 201 -10.10 18.67 3.24
N VAL A 202 -10.54 19.81 3.77
CA VAL A 202 -10.89 20.99 2.97
C VAL A 202 -9.63 21.76 2.61
N VAL A 203 -8.82 22.09 3.61
CA VAL A 203 -7.56 22.83 3.43
C VAL A 203 -6.44 21.95 2.90
N GLY A 204 -6.46 20.64 3.17
CA GLY A 204 -5.41 19.70 2.79
C GLY A 204 -4.23 19.72 3.77
N THR A 205 -4.48 19.86 5.07
CA THR A 205 -3.45 19.87 6.09
C THR A 205 -3.54 18.67 7.03
N LEU A 206 -2.40 18.31 7.60
CA LEU A 206 -2.27 17.28 8.63
C LEU A 206 -1.41 17.83 9.78
N ARG A 207 -1.86 17.62 11.01
CA ARG A 207 -1.09 17.97 12.21
C ARG A 207 -1.19 16.89 13.27
N ALA A 208 -0.18 16.79 14.13
CA ALA A 208 -0.31 16.08 15.38
C ALA A 208 -0.99 16.98 16.42
N ASP A 209 -1.86 16.38 17.25
CA ASP A 209 -2.60 17.06 18.31
C ASP A 209 -2.16 16.62 19.72
N GLY A 210 -1.10 15.78 19.79
CA GLY A 210 -0.55 15.22 21.02
C GLY A 210 -0.61 13.70 21.05
N VAL A 211 -0.48 13.15 22.26
CA VAL A 211 -0.58 11.71 22.54
C VAL A 211 -1.68 11.41 23.54
N GLU A 212 -2.36 10.28 23.40
CA GLU A 212 -3.43 9.80 24.26
C GLU A 212 -3.08 8.42 24.83
N GLY A 213 -2.63 8.36 26.08
CA GLY A 213 -2.39 7.09 26.77
C GLY A 213 -1.31 6.21 26.12
N LYS A 214 -1.15 5.01 26.66
CA LYS A 214 -0.28 3.95 26.10
C LYS A 214 -1.10 2.74 25.72
N ILE A 215 -0.62 1.98 24.75
CA ILE A 215 -1.19 0.68 24.44
C ILE A 215 -1.01 -0.20 25.67
N THR A 216 -2.09 -0.51 26.37
CA THR A 216 -2.11 -1.57 27.38
C THR A 216 -2.12 -2.89 26.63
N GLY A 217 -1.00 -3.62 26.68
CA GLY A 217 -0.80 -4.95 26.09
C GLY A 217 -1.71 -6.01 26.68
#